data_6744cd9e26092dabe102013856e80a6c
#
_entry.id   6744cd9e26092dabe102013856e80a6c
#
_cell.length_a   1.000
_cell.length_b   1.000
_cell.length_c   1.000
_cell.angle_alpha   90.00
_cell.angle_beta   90.00
_cell.angle_gamma   90.00
#
_symmetry.space_group_name_H-M   'P 1'
#
loop_
_entity.id
_entity.type
_entity.pdbx_description
1 polymer ?
#
loop_
_entity_poly.entity_id
_entity_poly.type
_entity_poly.pdbx_seq_one_letter_code
_entity_poly.pdbx_strand_id
1 'polypeptide(L)'
;MFDKIFSILFTVLVLIILTFGFACCHGVAQAQGPTAKAEKGPSLLSIDSYRRSLRPFLDALAEVESNNDDSATGDDGKAIGRYQIWSIYWDDAKSFAPAIKGEYSDCRNKEYAERVVVAYLLRYAENAVKVRDYQTLARIHNGGPKGARKSATLKYWQKVEKALAN
;
A
#
# COMPACT_ATOMS: atom_id res chain seq x y z
N MET A 1 46.69 28.90 46.57
CA MET A 1 47.30 27.57 46.41
C MET A 1 46.40 26.62 45.61
N PHE A 2 45.14 26.86 45.56
CA PHE A 2 44.16 26.05 44.82
C PHE A 2 44.14 26.29 43.28
N ASP A 3 44.45 27.51 42.82
CA ASP A 3 44.39 27.87 41.41
C ASP A 3 45.46 27.23 40.51
N LYS A 4 46.66 26.93 41.11
CA LYS A 4 47.77 26.30 40.36
C LYS A 4 47.49 24.79 40.09
N ILE A 5 46.77 24.12 41.01
CA ILE A 5 46.45 22.70 40.87
C ILE A 5 45.39 22.49 39.78
N PHE A 6 44.41 23.39 39.71
CA PHE A 6 43.35 23.33 38.69
C PHE A 6 43.87 23.55 37.27
N SER A 7 44.84 24.48 37.11
CA SER A 7 45.45 24.76 35.81
C SER A 7 46.29 23.60 35.27
N ILE A 8 46.97 22.87 36.15
CA ILE A 8 47.81 21.70 35.75
C ILE A 8 46.92 20.52 35.36
N LEU A 9 45.81 20.28 36.07
CA LEU A 9 44.83 19.22 35.74
C LEU A 9 44.12 19.48 34.41
N PHE A 10 43.82 20.74 34.10
CA PHE A 10 43.16 21.10 32.83
C PHE A 10 44.13 20.94 31.65
N THR A 11 45.40 21.29 31.82
CA THR A 11 46.39 21.15 30.74
C THR A 11 46.72 19.68 30.45
N VAL A 12 46.76 18.81 31.44
CA VAL A 12 47.01 17.38 31.28
C VAL A 12 45.79 16.72 30.58
N LEU A 13 44.57 17.12 30.93
CA LEU A 13 43.36 16.60 30.30
C LEU A 13 43.25 16.97 28.80
N VAL A 14 43.64 18.20 28.43
CA VAL A 14 43.65 18.65 27.02
C VAL A 14 44.74 17.93 26.21
N LEU A 15 45.90 17.63 26.80
CA LEU A 15 46.95 16.89 26.09
C LEU A 15 46.59 15.42 25.86
N ILE A 16 45.84 14.78 26.76
CA ILE A 16 45.39 13.40 26.61
C ILE A 16 44.36 13.29 25.47
N ILE A 17 43.50 14.31 25.27
CA ILE A 17 42.52 14.33 24.19
C ILE A 17 43.18 14.49 22.80
N LEU A 18 44.31 15.20 22.74
CA LEU A 18 45.03 15.44 21.48
C LEU A 18 45.89 14.26 21.00
N THR A 19 46.28 13.33 21.91
CA THR A 19 47.12 12.17 21.55
C THR A 19 46.30 10.92 21.18
N PHE A 20 45.00 10.87 21.45
CA PHE A 20 44.11 9.73 21.05
C PHE A 20 43.30 9.99 19.79
N GLY A 21 43.50 11.12 19.13
CA GLY A 21 42.72 11.55 17.95
C GLY A 21 43.21 11.01 16.59
N PHE A 22 44.20 10.09 16.55
CA PHE A 22 44.73 9.55 15.30
C PHE A 22 44.68 8.01 15.25
N ALA A 23 43.50 7.43 15.53
CA ALA A 23 43.21 6.03 15.25
C ALA A 23 42.33 5.98 13.98
N CYS A 24 43.03 5.84 12.90
CA CYS A 24 42.70 5.09 11.69
C CYS A 24 41.20 4.78 11.49
N CYS A 25 40.42 5.75 10.97
CA CYS A 25 39.21 5.41 10.25
C CYS A 25 39.61 4.74 8.93
N HIS A 26 39.90 3.43 8.98
CA HIS A 26 39.77 2.60 7.81
C HIS A 26 38.27 2.61 7.51
N GLY A 27 37.88 3.43 6.52
CA GLY A 27 36.54 3.45 5.99
C GLY A 27 36.23 2.06 5.48
N VAL A 28 35.41 1.34 6.24
CA VAL A 28 34.60 0.27 5.66
C VAL A 28 33.69 0.97 4.68
N ALA A 29 34.08 0.98 3.42
CA ALA A 29 33.18 1.31 2.33
C ALA A 29 32.03 0.31 2.44
N GLN A 30 30.93 0.73 3.09
CA GLN A 30 29.66 0.04 2.91
C GLN A 30 29.37 0.11 1.42
N ALA A 31 29.52 -1.04 0.75
CA ALA A 31 29.00 -1.21 -0.58
C ALA A 31 27.51 -0.89 -0.49
N GLN A 32 27.13 0.31 -0.87
CA GLN A 32 25.75 0.65 -1.16
C GLN A 32 25.39 -0.25 -2.34
N GLY A 33 24.65 -1.32 -2.03
CA GLY A 33 24.02 -2.14 -3.05
C GLY A 33 23.26 -1.23 -4.02
N PRO A 34 23.00 -1.68 -5.25
CA PRO A 34 22.37 -0.87 -6.27
C PRO A 34 21.13 -0.23 -5.66
N THR A 35 21.11 1.10 -5.60
CA THR A 35 19.92 1.86 -5.19
C THR A 35 18.83 1.51 -6.20
N ALA A 36 17.95 0.59 -5.81
CA ALA A 36 16.78 0.28 -6.60
C ALA A 36 16.06 1.61 -6.85
N LYS A 37 16.01 2.00 -8.12
CA LYS A 37 15.29 3.20 -8.56
C LYS A 37 13.89 3.11 -7.96
N ALA A 38 13.55 3.99 -7.03
CA ALA A 38 12.28 3.94 -6.31
C ALA A 38 11.15 3.85 -7.35
N GLU A 39 10.44 2.73 -7.39
CA GLU A 39 9.28 2.57 -8.28
C GLU A 39 8.26 3.64 -7.88
N LYS A 40 7.80 4.40 -8.88
CA LYS A 40 6.88 5.50 -8.68
C LYS A 40 5.50 4.91 -8.36
N GLY A 41 5.12 4.89 -7.09
CA GLY A 41 3.85 4.31 -6.62
C GLY A 41 3.96 3.66 -5.25
N PRO A 42 2.86 3.14 -4.69
CA PRO A 42 2.87 2.47 -3.40
C PRO A 42 3.64 1.14 -3.47
N SER A 43 4.39 0.83 -2.40
CA SER A 43 5.08 -0.46 -2.28
C SER A 43 4.09 -1.60 -2.01
N LEU A 44 4.47 -2.84 -2.33
CA LEU A 44 3.67 -4.04 -2.01
C LEU A 44 3.39 -4.15 -0.51
N LEU A 45 4.36 -3.81 0.35
CA LEU A 45 4.16 -3.84 1.81
C LEU A 45 3.06 -2.86 2.26
N SER A 46 3.01 -1.66 1.66
CA SER A 46 1.96 -0.69 1.91
C SER A 46 0.59 -1.20 1.44
N ILE A 47 0.50 -1.73 0.22
CA ILE A 47 -0.72 -2.32 -0.33
C ILE A 47 -1.22 -3.47 0.55
N ASP A 48 -0.34 -4.39 0.96
CA ASP A 48 -0.70 -5.52 1.82
C ASP A 48 -1.11 -5.08 3.23
N SER A 49 -0.58 -3.96 3.74
CA SER A 49 -1.06 -3.37 4.98
C SER A 49 -2.50 -2.89 4.86
N TYR A 50 -2.83 -2.14 3.80
CA TYR A 50 -4.22 -1.72 3.54
C TYR A 50 -5.13 -2.90 3.24
N ARG A 51 -4.68 -3.92 2.49
CA ARG A 51 -5.42 -5.15 2.24
C ARG A 51 -5.86 -5.83 3.55
N ARG A 52 -4.98 -5.92 4.54
CA ARG A 52 -5.33 -6.45 5.87
C ARG A 52 -6.32 -5.55 6.61
N SER A 53 -6.11 -4.24 6.56
CA SER A 53 -6.98 -3.28 7.27
C SER A 53 -8.38 -3.16 6.68
N LEU A 54 -8.54 -3.49 5.38
CA LEU A 54 -9.80 -3.48 4.65
C LEU A 54 -10.44 -4.88 4.55
N ARG A 55 -9.98 -5.87 5.33
CA ARG A 55 -10.45 -7.27 5.22
C ARG A 55 -11.98 -7.39 5.21
N PRO A 56 -12.74 -6.82 6.19
CA PRO A 56 -14.19 -6.94 6.18
C PRO A 56 -14.83 -6.39 4.91
N PHE A 57 -14.31 -5.27 4.39
CA PHE A 57 -14.79 -4.66 3.16
C PHE A 57 -14.49 -5.51 1.92
N LEU A 58 -13.29 -6.07 1.82
CA LEU A 58 -12.91 -6.94 0.70
C LEU A 58 -13.74 -8.23 0.66
N ASP A 59 -14.02 -8.81 1.83
CA ASP A 59 -14.84 -10.00 1.93
C ASP A 59 -16.30 -9.71 1.51
N ALA A 60 -16.87 -8.59 1.95
CA ALA A 60 -18.20 -8.14 1.53
C ALA A 60 -18.28 -7.83 0.03
N LEU A 61 -17.24 -7.22 -0.56
CA LEU A 61 -17.19 -7.03 -2.01
C LEU A 61 -17.21 -8.35 -2.77
N ALA A 62 -16.36 -9.31 -2.37
CA ALA A 62 -16.25 -10.59 -3.03
C ALA A 62 -17.57 -11.40 -2.96
N GLU A 63 -18.27 -11.31 -1.82
CA GLU A 63 -19.61 -11.89 -1.68
C GLU A 63 -20.61 -11.28 -2.67
N VAL A 64 -20.64 -9.94 -2.76
CA VAL A 64 -21.60 -9.22 -3.62
C VAL A 64 -21.30 -9.41 -5.10
N GLU A 65 -20.02 -9.47 -5.51
CA GLU A 65 -19.60 -9.55 -6.90
C GLU A 65 -19.76 -10.96 -7.50
N SER A 66 -19.43 -12.00 -6.74
CA SER A 66 -19.37 -13.35 -7.28
C SER A 66 -19.71 -14.46 -6.28
N ASN A 67 -20.16 -14.13 -5.08
CA ASN A 67 -20.27 -15.09 -3.99
C ASN A 67 -18.93 -15.80 -3.68
N ASN A 68 -17.83 -15.04 -3.71
CA ASN A 68 -16.47 -15.50 -3.46
C ASN A 68 -15.88 -16.48 -4.50
N ASP A 69 -16.41 -16.52 -5.73
CA ASP A 69 -15.94 -17.40 -6.78
C ASP A 69 -14.75 -16.79 -7.55
N ASP A 70 -13.56 -17.37 -7.36
CA ASP A 70 -12.34 -16.97 -8.08
C ASP A 70 -12.38 -17.26 -9.57
N SER A 71 -13.22 -18.22 -10.01
CA SER A 71 -13.40 -18.59 -11.42
C SER A 71 -14.43 -17.77 -12.15
N ALA A 72 -15.20 -16.96 -11.42
CA ALA A 72 -16.33 -16.21 -11.98
C ALA A 72 -15.94 -15.37 -13.20
N THR A 73 -16.88 -15.30 -14.15
CA THR A 73 -16.76 -14.47 -15.35
C THR A 73 -18.10 -13.81 -15.59
N GLY A 74 -18.11 -12.49 -15.70
CA GLY A 74 -19.30 -11.67 -15.91
C GLY A 74 -19.16 -10.75 -17.12
N ASP A 75 -20.21 -10.00 -17.42
CA ASP A 75 -20.23 -8.98 -18.45
C ASP A 75 -19.69 -9.47 -19.81
N ASP A 76 -20.19 -10.62 -20.28
CA ASP A 76 -19.76 -11.26 -21.54
C ASP A 76 -18.23 -11.50 -21.61
N GLY A 77 -17.64 -11.91 -20.49
CA GLY A 77 -16.21 -12.22 -20.39
C GLY A 77 -15.31 -11.03 -20.05
N LYS A 78 -15.85 -9.84 -19.84
CA LYS A 78 -15.08 -8.63 -19.56
C LYS A 78 -14.72 -8.46 -18.10
N ALA A 79 -15.44 -9.10 -17.18
CA ALA A 79 -15.20 -9.08 -15.75
C ALA A 79 -14.74 -10.46 -15.29
N ILE A 80 -13.67 -10.53 -14.47
CA ILE A 80 -13.10 -11.81 -14.03
C ILE A 80 -12.82 -11.86 -12.54
N GLY A 81 -12.88 -13.08 -12.00
CA GLY A 81 -12.53 -13.42 -10.62
C GLY A 81 -13.53 -12.90 -9.60
N ARG A 82 -13.22 -13.14 -8.33
CA ARG A 82 -14.13 -12.85 -7.21
C ARG A 82 -14.54 -11.38 -7.07
N TYR A 83 -13.76 -10.45 -7.60
CA TYR A 83 -14.05 -8.99 -7.54
C TYR A 83 -14.57 -8.44 -8.88
N GLN A 84 -14.87 -9.30 -9.85
CA GLN A 84 -15.37 -8.93 -11.19
C GLN A 84 -14.57 -7.77 -11.80
N ILE A 85 -13.23 -7.92 -11.80
CA ILE A 85 -12.30 -6.90 -12.27
C ILE A 85 -12.33 -6.86 -13.81
N TRP A 86 -12.48 -5.67 -14.38
CA TRP A 86 -12.32 -5.41 -15.82
C TRP A 86 -10.85 -5.11 -16.15
N SER A 87 -10.44 -5.38 -17.40
CA SER A 87 -9.06 -5.11 -17.83
C SER A 87 -8.65 -3.65 -17.64
N ILE A 88 -9.54 -2.71 -17.95
CA ILE A 88 -9.27 -1.27 -17.75
C ILE A 88 -9.07 -0.89 -16.27
N TYR A 89 -9.78 -1.55 -15.36
CA TYR A 89 -9.60 -1.38 -13.92
C TYR A 89 -8.23 -1.89 -13.49
N TRP A 90 -7.84 -3.07 -14.00
CA TRP A 90 -6.53 -3.67 -13.76
C TRP A 90 -5.39 -2.80 -14.31
N ASP A 91 -5.51 -2.29 -15.55
CA ASP A 91 -4.53 -1.39 -16.17
C ASP A 91 -4.32 -0.12 -15.33
N ASP A 92 -5.40 0.47 -14.83
CA ASP A 92 -5.36 1.63 -13.95
C ASP A 92 -4.63 1.35 -12.63
N ALA A 93 -4.92 0.22 -12.00
CA ALA A 93 -4.27 -0.20 -10.75
C ALA A 93 -2.78 -0.46 -10.96
N LYS A 94 -2.41 -1.18 -12.02
CA LYS A 94 -1.01 -1.49 -12.40
C LYS A 94 -0.21 -0.25 -12.73
N SER A 95 -0.80 0.68 -13.47
CA SER A 95 -0.17 1.97 -13.81
C SER A 95 0.15 2.80 -12.56
N PHE A 96 -0.70 2.74 -11.54
CA PHE A 96 -0.49 3.43 -10.27
C PHE A 96 0.47 2.67 -9.33
N ALA A 97 0.43 1.34 -9.33
CA ALA A 97 1.22 0.48 -8.46
C ALA A 97 2.04 -0.55 -9.27
N PRO A 98 3.11 -0.13 -9.97
CA PRO A 98 3.91 -1.00 -10.83
C PRO A 98 4.64 -2.12 -10.05
N ALA A 99 4.69 -2.04 -8.72
CA ALA A 99 5.19 -3.10 -7.85
C ALA A 99 4.31 -4.37 -7.90
N ILE A 100 3.02 -4.28 -8.26
CA ILE A 100 2.14 -5.44 -8.48
C ILE A 100 2.53 -6.07 -9.82
N LYS A 101 3.39 -7.09 -9.81
CA LYS A 101 3.78 -7.83 -11.03
C LYS A 101 2.71 -8.87 -11.34
N GLY A 102 2.53 -9.22 -12.61
CA GLY A 102 1.58 -10.22 -13.07
C GLY A 102 0.72 -9.71 -14.24
N GLU A 103 -0.23 -10.54 -14.67
CA GLU A 103 -1.10 -10.31 -15.81
C GLU A 103 -2.57 -10.17 -15.38
N TYR A 104 -3.42 -9.76 -16.31
CA TYR A 104 -4.86 -9.59 -16.05
C TYR A 104 -5.52 -10.88 -15.57
N SER A 105 -5.16 -12.03 -16.18
CA SER A 105 -5.65 -13.35 -15.79
C SER A 105 -5.39 -13.70 -14.32
N ASP A 106 -4.34 -13.12 -13.69
CA ASP A 106 -4.02 -13.35 -12.29
C ASP A 106 -5.08 -12.75 -11.34
N CYS A 107 -5.98 -11.90 -11.83
CA CYS A 107 -7.14 -11.44 -11.08
C CYS A 107 -8.12 -12.56 -10.66
N ARG A 108 -7.91 -13.80 -11.16
CA ARG A 108 -8.56 -15.00 -10.63
C ARG A 108 -7.90 -15.56 -9.37
N ASN A 109 -6.72 -15.08 -8.99
CA ASN A 109 -6.09 -15.38 -7.72
C ASN A 109 -6.55 -14.35 -6.67
N LYS A 110 -7.06 -14.84 -5.55
CA LYS A 110 -7.59 -14.00 -4.46
C LYS A 110 -6.63 -12.89 -4.04
N GLU A 111 -5.39 -13.25 -3.69
CA GLU A 111 -4.45 -12.28 -3.13
C GLU A 111 -4.01 -11.23 -4.15
N TYR A 112 -3.81 -11.68 -5.39
CA TYR A 112 -3.48 -10.77 -6.49
C TYR A 112 -4.61 -9.79 -6.77
N ALA A 113 -5.84 -10.27 -6.90
CA ALA A 113 -7.02 -9.46 -7.12
C ALA A 113 -7.26 -8.44 -6.00
N GLU A 114 -7.06 -8.84 -4.75
CA GLU A 114 -7.14 -7.92 -3.59
C GLU A 114 -6.11 -6.79 -3.67
N ARG A 115 -4.87 -7.08 -4.09
CA ARG A 115 -3.85 -6.04 -4.31
C ARG A 115 -4.26 -5.07 -5.41
N VAL A 116 -4.82 -5.59 -6.51
CA VAL A 116 -5.33 -4.78 -7.61
C VAL A 116 -6.47 -3.87 -7.14
N VAL A 117 -7.44 -4.40 -6.39
CA VAL A 117 -8.55 -3.62 -5.83
C VAL A 117 -8.04 -2.52 -4.91
N VAL A 118 -7.15 -2.85 -3.98
CA VAL A 118 -6.59 -1.88 -3.04
C VAL A 118 -5.79 -0.79 -3.77
N ALA A 119 -4.97 -1.16 -4.76
CA ALA A 119 -4.21 -0.18 -5.55
C ALA A 119 -5.13 0.78 -6.32
N TYR A 120 -6.19 0.28 -6.93
CA TYR A 120 -7.18 1.10 -7.61
C TYR A 120 -7.87 2.08 -6.65
N LEU A 121 -8.29 1.59 -5.48
CA LEU A 121 -8.94 2.42 -4.47
C LEU A 121 -7.98 3.47 -3.88
N LEU A 122 -6.71 3.14 -3.68
CA LEU A 122 -5.68 4.10 -3.28
C LEU A 122 -5.47 5.19 -4.35
N ARG A 123 -5.52 4.83 -5.63
CA ARG A 123 -5.39 5.79 -6.72
C ARG A 123 -6.51 6.84 -6.72
N TYR A 124 -7.75 6.43 -6.48
CA TYR A 124 -8.92 7.27 -6.69
C TYR A 124 -9.61 7.75 -5.42
N ALA A 125 -9.30 7.15 -4.27
CA ALA A 125 -9.96 7.41 -2.99
C ALA A 125 -9.04 7.18 -1.78
N GLU A 126 -7.78 7.61 -1.85
CA GLU A 126 -6.79 7.38 -0.80
C GLU A 126 -7.29 7.76 0.61
N ASN A 127 -7.97 8.92 0.72
CA ASN A 127 -8.53 9.35 2.01
C ASN A 127 -9.61 8.39 2.52
N ALA A 128 -10.51 7.92 1.65
CA ALA A 128 -11.54 6.95 2.01
C ALA A 128 -10.92 5.60 2.45
N VAL A 129 -9.82 5.17 1.80
CA VAL A 129 -9.05 3.99 2.23
C VAL A 129 -8.50 4.18 3.65
N LYS A 130 -7.89 5.33 3.93
CA LYS A 130 -7.28 5.64 5.24
C LYS A 130 -8.29 5.66 6.38
N VAL A 131 -9.49 6.23 6.13
CA VAL A 131 -10.55 6.33 7.15
C VAL A 131 -11.57 5.18 7.09
N ARG A 132 -11.40 4.23 6.16
CA ARG A 132 -12.31 3.10 5.93
C ARG A 132 -13.75 3.55 5.60
N ASP A 133 -13.90 4.57 4.77
CA ASP A 133 -15.20 4.97 4.24
C ASP A 133 -15.66 3.96 3.18
N TYR A 134 -16.24 2.85 3.65
CA TYR A 134 -16.64 1.72 2.82
C TYR A 134 -17.70 2.09 1.80
N GLN A 135 -18.58 3.06 2.10
CA GLN A 135 -19.57 3.54 1.15
C GLN A 135 -18.90 4.17 -0.08
N THR A 136 -17.97 5.09 0.13
CA THR A 136 -17.22 5.71 -0.95
C THR A 136 -16.41 4.67 -1.74
N LEU A 137 -15.74 3.75 -1.04
CA LEU A 137 -14.92 2.70 -1.66
C LEU A 137 -15.75 1.77 -2.54
N ALA A 138 -16.88 1.27 -2.04
CA ALA A 138 -17.77 0.38 -2.81
C ALA A 138 -18.31 1.07 -4.07
N ARG A 139 -18.72 2.33 -3.94
CA ARG A 139 -19.26 3.10 -5.05
C ARG A 139 -18.22 3.42 -6.11
N ILE A 140 -16.95 3.62 -5.72
CA ILE A 140 -15.84 3.81 -6.67
C ILE A 140 -15.47 2.48 -7.32
N HIS A 141 -15.45 1.38 -6.58
CA HIS A 141 -15.23 0.05 -7.15
C HIS A 141 -16.22 -0.26 -8.27
N ASN A 142 -17.53 -0.09 -8.02
CA ASN A 142 -18.58 -0.39 -8.97
C ASN A 142 -18.72 0.66 -10.09
N GLY A 143 -18.57 1.94 -9.78
CA GLY A 143 -18.88 3.04 -10.71
C GLY A 143 -17.68 3.75 -11.32
N GLY A 144 -16.45 3.28 -11.03
CA GLY A 144 -15.22 3.92 -11.50
C GLY A 144 -14.84 5.16 -10.69
N PRO A 145 -13.85 5.96 -11.13
CA PRO A 145 -13.28 7.07 -10.37
C PRO A 145 -14.28 8.11 -9.86
N LYS A 146 -15.38 8.27 -10.55
CA LYS A 146 -16.48 9.18 -10.18
C LYS A 146 -17.67 8.45 -9.53
N GLY A 147 -17.52 7.17 -9.21
CA GLY A 147 -18.59 6.30 -8.70
C GLY A 147 -19.30 6.87 -7.47
N ALA A 148 -18.56 7.43 -6.51
CA ALA A 148 -19.12 8.05 -5.31
C ALA A 148 -20.11 9.20 -5.59
N ARG A 149 -20.08 9.79 -6.79
CA ARG A 149 -20.98 10.88 -7.19
C ARG A 149 -22.20 10.40 -8.01
N LYS A 150 -22.22 9.13 -8.44
CA LYS A 150 -23.28 8.57 -9.29
C LYS A 150 -24.42 8.00 -8.42
N SER A 151 -25.64 8.44 -8.60
CA SER A 151 -26.80 7.87 -7.88
C SER A 151 -27.00 6.37 -8.17
N ALA A 152 -26.68 5.93 -9.38
CA ALA A 152 -26.78 4.52 -9.79
C ALA A 152 -25.97 3.55 -8.88
N THR A 153 -24.86 4.01 -8.28
CA THR A 153 -24.04 3.18 -7.40
C THR A 153 -24.58 3.05 -5.97
N LEU A 154 -25.66 3.76 -5.61
CA LEU A 154 -26.26 3.66 -4.27
C LEU A 154 -26.89 2.28 -4.04
N LYS A 155 -27.56 1.71 -5.06
CA LYS A 155 -28.11 0.34 -4.95
C LYS A 155 -27.02 -0.72 -4.76
N TYR A 156 -25.85 -0.51 -5.36
CA TYR A 156 -24.71 -1.38 -5.17
C TYR A 156 -24.18 -1.28 -3.73
N TRP A 157 -24.01 -0.05 -3.22
CA TRP A 157 -23.61 0.16 -1.83
C TRP A 157 -24.53 -0.55 -0.84
N GLN A 158 -25.83 -0.47 -1.00
CA GLN A 158 -26.80 -1.14 -0.13
C GLN A 158 -26.58 -2.66 -0.05
N LYS A 159 -26.15 -3.30 -1.15
CA LYS A 159 -25.78 -4.73 -1.14
C LYS A 159 -24.52 -4.97 -0.32
N VAL A 160 -23.48 -4.14 -0.51
CA VAL A 160 -22.22 -4.26 0.22
C VAL A 160 -22.42 -3.98 1.71
N GLU A 161 -23.20 -2.96 2.06
CA GLU A 161 -23.56 -2.61 3.44
C GLU A 161 -24.27 -3.78 4.15
N LYS A 162 -25.19 -4.47 3.45
CA LYS A 162 -25.83 -5.68 3.96
C LYS A 162 -24.84 -6.82 4.19
N ALA A 163 -23.92 -7.05 3.25
CA ALA A 163 -22.88 -8.08 3.40
C ALA A 163 -21.89 -7.78 4.53
N LEU A 164 -21.61 -6.50 4.81
CA LEU A 164 -20.78 -6.07 5.95
C LEU A 164 -21.42 -6.32 7.32
N ALA A 165 -22.75 -6.48 7.37
CA ALA A 165 -23.49 -6.68 8.61
C ALA A 165 -23.69 -8.17 8.98
N ASN A 166 -23.31 -9.10 8.10
CA ASN A 166 -23.38 -10.54 8.31
C ASN A 166 -22.10 -11.06 8.97
#